data_14ac492238f0607e9fc06d24ab09bff2
#
_entry.id   14ac492238f0607e9fc06d24ab09bff2
#
_cell.length_a   1.000
_cell.length_b   1.000
_cell.length_c   1.000
_cell.angle_alpha   90.00
_cell.angle_beta   90.00
_cell.angle_gamma   90.00
#
_symmetry.space_group_name_H-M   'P 1'
#
loop_
_entity.id
_entity.type
_entity.pdbx_description
1 polymer ?
#
loop_
_entity_poly.entity_id
_entity_poly.type
_entity_poly.pdbx_seq_one_letter_code
_entity_poly.pdbx_strand_id
1 'polypeptide(L)'
;MAFEATKREWSELYVFFRLLADGKVSLGTPQAKKEDEKYRPIAMIQREEHDGTRRYYIEEEVIRMEGEKVEKSIPREDFATVADLILDAIKNSSADEVTSPDGVEEFLDEAGIFDLEARTEDRTDFSIAFWHPEAPLAGFNVRSRLSAMNPLLDGGRAANLKLEQSGIKFATPTVNKINALPESPTEVAERMMMIERLGGCLLYTSPSPRDKRQS
;
A
#
# COMPACT_ATOMS: atom_id res chain seq x y z
N MET A 1 3.31 25.72 11.06
CA MET A 1 3.99 24.91 12.12
C MET A 1 4.29 23.57 11.50
N ALA A 2 5.57 23.14 11.49
CA ALA A 2 5.93 21.85 10.94
C ALA A 2 5.23 20.73 11.73
N PHE A 3 4.51 19.84 11.08
CA PHE A 3 3.90 18.70 11.74
C PHE A 3 4.76 17.43 11.57
N GLU A 4 4.55 16.45 12.43
CA GLU A 4 5.25 15.18 12.42
C GLU A 4 4.28 14.08 12.01
N ALA A 5 4.76 13.17 11.18
CA ALA A 5 4.02 12.00 10.76
C ALA A 5 4.96 10.79 10.61
N THR A 6 4.41 9.59 10.62
CA THR A 6 5.19 8.35 10.48
C THR A 6 5.73 8.20 9.06
N LYS A 7 6.83 7.45 8.92
CA LYS A 7 7.36 7.08 7.60
C LYS A 7 6.33 6.35 6.73
N ARG A 8 5.37 5.66 7.35
CA ARG A 8 4.29 5.00 6.64
C ARG A 8 3.37 6.01 5.96
N GLU A 9 2.86 6.99 6.73
CA GLU A 9 1.98 8.06 6.24
C GLU A 9 2.67 8.86 5.12
N TRP A 10 3.90 9.28 5.35
CA TRP A 10 4.69 9.97 4.33
C TRP A 10 4.96 9.11 3.09
N SER A 11 5.13 7.79 3.23
CA SER A 11 5.33 6.90 2.09
C SER A 11 4.08 6.74 1.25
N GLU A 12 2.88 6.74 1.87
CA GLU A 12 1.61 6.72 1.15
C GLU A 12 1.48 7.96 0.28
N LEU A 13 1.71 9.13 0.88
CA LEU A 13 1.63 10.42 0.18
C LEU A 13 2.69 10.55 -0.92
N TYR A 14 3.93 10.11 -0.66
CA TYR A 14 4.98 10.04 -1.67
C TYR A 14 4.58 9.25 -2.91
N VAL A 15 4.07 8.03 -2.70
CA VAL A 15 3.66 7.16 -3.82
C VAL A 15 2.51 7.78 -4.58
N PHE A 16 1.53 8.35 -3.88
CA PHE A 16 0.39 9.03 -4.49
C PHE A 16 0.85 10.19 -5.38
N PHE A 17 1.70 11.09 -4.87
CA PHE A 17 2.21 12.23 -5.63
C PHE A 17 3.11 11.79 -6.80
N ARG A 18 3.95 10.78 -6.59
CA ARG A 18 4.80 10.26 -7.64
C ARG A 18 3.99 9.64 -8.79
N LEU A 19 2.90 8.95 -8.49
CA LEU A 19 2.01 8.41 -9.52
C LEU A 19 1.28 9.51 -10.29
N LEU A 20 0.85 10.58 -9.63
CA LEU A 20 0.27 11.75 -10.29
C LEU A 20 1.30 12.42 -11.23
N ALA A 21 2.52 12.65 -10.73
CA ALA A 21 3.59 13.25 -11.52
C ALA A 21 4.02 12.39 -12.71
N ASP A 22 4.21 11.09 -12.52
CA ASP A 22 4.67 10.17 -13.57
C ASP A 22 3.55 9.83 -14.58
N GLY A 23 2.29 9.84 -14.14
CA GLY A 23 1.13 9.49 -14.96
C GLY A 23 1.11 8.04 -15.43
N LYS A 24 1.88 7.17 -14.80
CA LYS A 24 2.02 5.75 -15.20
C LYS A 24 2.45 4.85 -14.04
N VAL A 25 2.04 3.59 -14.13
CA VAL A 25 2.58 2.50 -13.31
C VAL A 25 3.50 1.63 -14.17
N SER A 26 4.78 1.56 -13.80
CA SER A 26 5.72 0.65 -14.47
C SER A 26 5.43 -0.79 -14.10
N LEU A 27 5.56 -1.71 -15.06
CA LEU A 27 5.44 -3.13 -14.81
C LEU A 27 6.77 -3.69 -14.24
N GLY A 28 6.67 -4.79 -13.52
CA GLY A 28 7.81 -5.50 -12.94
C GLY A 28 7.96 -6.90 -13.51
N THR A 29 9.20 -7.39 -13.52
CA THR A 29 9.47 -8.80 -13.78
C THR A 29 9.05 -9.68 -12.59
N PRO A 30 8.96 -11.02 -12.77
CA PRO A 30 8.75 -11.94 -11.64
C PRO A 30 9.81 -11.81 -10.52
N GLN A 31 10.99 -11.24 -10.81
CA GLN A 31 12.05 -10.97 -9.85
C GLN A 31 11.94 -9.57 -9.20
N ALA A 32 10.79 -8.91 -9.34
CA ALA A 32 10.51 -7.57 -8.84
C ALA A 32 11.49 -6.48 -9.36
N LYS A 33 12.00 -6.65 -10.57
CA LYS A 33 12.77 -5.62 -11.27
C LYS A 33 11.84 -4.80 -12.17
N LYS A 34 12.02 -3.48 -12.18
CA LYS A 34 11.28 -2.58 -13.04
C LYS A 34 11.58 -2.90 -14.52
N GLU A 35 10.54 -2.97 -15.36
CA GLU A 35 10.64 -3.00 -16.82
C GLU A 35 10.41 -1.57 -17.35
N ASP A 36 11.46 -0.90 -17.78
CA ASP A 36 11.39 0.52 -18.12
C ASP A 36 10.49 0.82 -19.34
N GLU A 37 10.43 -0.12 -20.28
CA GLU A 37 9.62 0.03 -21.51
C GLU A 37 8.16 -0.40 -21.34
N LYS A 38 7.83 -1.10 -20.25
CA LYS A 38 6.48 -1.59 -20.01
C LYS A 38 5.83 -0.84 -18.87
N TYR A 39 4.75 -0.15 -19.18
CA TYR A 39 3.96 0.60 -18.19
C TYR A 39 2.48 0.63 -18.57
N ARG A 40 1.66 0.96 -17.59
CA ARG A 40 0.24 1.26 -17.76
C ARG A 40 0.02 2.74 -17.50
N PRO A 41 -0.46 3.52 -18.49
CA PRO A 41 -0.78 4.92 -18.29
C PRO A 41 -2.00 5.06 -17.38
N ILE A 42 -1.93 6.04 -16.49
CA ILE A 42 -2.99 6.38 -15.54
C ILE A 42 -3.86 7.49 -16.15
N ALA A 43 -5.17 7.29 -16.14
CA ALA A 43 -6.13 8.33 -16.52
C ALA A 43 -6.53 9.19 -15.32
N MET A 44 -6.76 8.55 -14.16
CA MET A 44 -7.25 9.21 -12.96
C MET A 44 -6.88 8.39 -11.73
N ILE A 45 -6.61 9.08 -10.61
CA ILE A 45 -6.51 8.49 -9.28
C ILE A 45 -7.66 9.03 -8.43
N GLN A 46 -8.32 8.14 -7.71
CA GLN A 46 -9.36 8.47 -6.75
C GLN A 46 -8.85 8.21 -5.33
N ARG A 47 -9.09 9.15 -4.44
CA ARG A 47 -8.74 9.06 -3.02
C ARG A 47 -9.91 9.54 -2.17
N GLU A 48 -10.15 8.87 -1.03
CA GLU A 48 -11.15 9.29 -0.06
C GLU A 48 -10.50 10.26 0.94
N GLU A 49 -11.04 11.46 1.03
CA GLU A 49 -10.66 12.49 1.99
C GLU A 49 -11.76 12.64 3.05
N HIS A 50 -11.50 13.42 4.10
CA HIS A 50 -12.49 13.64 5.17
C HIS A 50 -13.77 14.35 4.70
N ASP A 51 -13.69 15.08 3.59
CA ASP A 51 -14.78 15.83 2.99
C ASP A 51 -15.42 15.12 1.78
N GLY A 52 -15.04 13.86 1.52
CA GLY A 52 -15.61 13.02 0.46
C GLY A 52 -14.60 12.54 -0.56
N THR A 53 -15.09 11.88 -1.59
CA THR A 53 -14.28 11.34 -2.68
C THR A 53 -13.65 12.44 -3.51
N ARG A 54 -12.35 12.36 -3.74
CA ARG A 54 -11.61 13.27 -4.60
C ARG A 54 -10.99 12.52 -5.77
N ARG A 55 -11.11 13.09 -6.98
CA ARG A 55 -10.60 12.53 -8.23
C ARG A 55 -9.53 13.44 -8.80
N TYR A 56 -8.41 12.85 -9.17
CA TYR A 56 -7.24 13.52 -9.71
C TYR A 56 -7.04 13.03 -11.15
N TYR A 57 -7.45 13.82 -12.13
CA TYR A 57 -7.30 13.51 -13.55
C TYR A 57 -5.93 13.95 -14.03
N ILE A 58 -5.22 13.04 -14.69
CA ILE A 58 -3.88 13.31 -15.20
C ILE A 58 -3.99 13.84 -16.61
N GLU A 59 -3.73 15.11 -16.77
CA GLU A 59 -3.66 15.79 -18.04
C GLU A 59 -2.19 16.00 -18.44
N GLU A 60 -1.92 16.61 -19.60
CA GLU A 60 -0.56 16.67 -20.16
C GLU A 60 0.42 17.37 -19.22
N GLU A 61 0.08 18.56 -18.74
CA GLU A 61 0.95 19.40 -17.89
C GLU A 61 0.40 19.62 -16.47
N VAL A 62 -0.86 19.30 -16.25
CA VAL A 62 -1.55 19.58 -14.99
C VAL A 62 -2.28 18.36 -14.45
N ILE A 63 -2.52 18.37 -13.14
CA ILE A 63 -3.44 17.47 -12.46
C ILE A 63 -4.70 18.28 -12.17
N ARG A 64 -5.81 17.89 -12.80
CA ARG A 64 -7.13 18.47 -12.53
C ARG A 64 -7.81 17.69 -11.42
N MET A 65 -8.12 18.38 -10.36
CA MET A 65 -8.76 17.81 -9.16
C MET A 65 -10.24 18.14 -9.14
N GLU A 66 -11.05 17.14 -8.86
CA GLU A 66 -12.49 17.26 -8.65
C GLU A 66 -12.92 16.62 -7.34
N GLY A 67 -13.68 17.34 -6.54
CA GLY A 67 -14.33 16.89 -5.30
C GLY A 67 -15.65 17.61 -5.11
N GLU A 68 -16.38 17.32 -4.02
CA GLU A 68 -17.70 17.93 -3.78
C GLU A 68 -17.67 19.47 -3.77
N LYS A 69 -16.56 20.07 -3.33
CA LYS A 69 -16.44 21.53 -3.17
C LYS A 69 -15.13 22.08 -3.76
N VAL A 70 -14.36 21.23 -4.43
CA VAL A 70 -13.04 21.57 -4.92
C VAL A 70 -12.94 21.23 -6.40
N GLU A 71 -12.61 22.24 -7.20
CA GLU A 71 -12.19 22.08 -8.59
C GLU A 71 -10.95 22.94 -8.78
N LYS A 72 -9.79 22.32 -9.01
CA LYS A 72 -8.50 22.99 -9.15
C LYS A 72 -7.65 22.27 -10.19
N SER A 73 -6.69 22.99 -10.77
CA SER A 73 -5.64 22.42 -11.61
C SER A 73 -4.28 22.85 -11.06
N ILE A 74 -3.41 21.89 -10.81
CA ILE A 74 -2.07 22.07 -10.25
C ILE A 74 -1.05 21.50 -11.25
N PRO A 75 0.10 22.16 -11.51
CA PRO A 75 1.14 21.64 -12.37
C PRO A 75 1.64 20.26 -11.91
N ARG A 76 1.87 19.36 -12.86
CA ARG A 76 2.39 18.01 -12.55
C ARG A 76 3.79 18.04 -11.93
N GLU A 77 4.60 19.02 -12.32
CA GLU A 77 5.96 19.18 -11.80
C GLU A 77 5.98 19.52 -10.30
N ASP A 78 4.94 20.19 -9.79
CA ASP A 78 4.84 20.51 -8.37
C ASP A 78 4.65 19.22 -7.55
N PHE A 79 3.82 18.30 -8.03
CA PHE A 79 3.69 16.97 -7.42
C PHE A 79 5.00 16.17 -7.44
N ALA A 80 5.78 16.27 -8.53
CA ALA A 80 7.09 15.62 -8.62
C ALA A 80 8.06 16.20 -7.59
N THR A 81 8.13 17.53 -7.50
CA THR A 81 9.02 18.25 -6.60
C THR A 81 8.71 17.89 -5.14
N VAL A 82 7.43 17.95 -4.76
CA VAL A 82 7.00 17.64 -3.39
C VAL A 82 7.22 16.15 -3.07
N ALA A 83 6.99 15.25 -4.02
CA ALA A 83 7.30 13.82 -3.83
C ALA A 83 8.78 13.61 -3.53
N ASP A 84 9.68 14.28 -4.26
CA ASP A 84 11.11 14.13 -4.05
C ASP A 84 11.54 14.70 -2.68
N LEU A 85 10.98 15.83 -2.22
CA LEU A 85 11.22 16.38 -0.88
C LEU A 85 10.77 15.40 0.22
N ILE A 86 9.60 14.80 0.09
CA ILE A 86 9.09 13.81 1.04
C ILE A 86 10.01 12.58 1.07
N LEU A 87 10.42 12.06 -0.08
CA LEU A 87 11.29 10.88 -0.16
C LEU A 87 12.64 11.13 0.51
N ASP A 88 13.22 12.29 0.28
CA ASP A 88 14.50 12.67 0.88
C ASP A 88 14.38 12.82 2.41
N ALA A 89 13.30 13.39 2.90
CA ALA A 89 13.02 13.47 4.34
C ALA A 89 12.91 12.08 4.98
N ILE A 90 12.16 11.16 4.36
CA ILE A 90 12.01 9.78 4.85
C ILE A 90 13.36 9.06 4.88
N LYS A 91 14.19 9.20 3.83
CA LYS A 91 15.49 8.53 3.74
C LYS A 91 16.51 9.07 4.74
N ASN A 92 16.49 10.37 4.97
CA ASN A 92 17.47 11.03 5.83
C ASN A 92 17.12 10.94 7.33
N SER A 93 15.88 10.63 7.68
CA SER A 93 15.49 10.43 9.07
C SER A 93 15.91 9.03 9.56
N SER A 94 16.47 8.97 10.77
CA SER A 94 16.70 7.72 11.49
C SER A 94 15.49 7.31 12.36
N ALA A 95 14.59 8.25 12.67
CA ALA A 95 13.37 8.00 13.42
C ALA A 95 12.23 7.53 12.51
N ASP A 96 11.20 6.90 13.08
CA ASP A 96 10.00 6.54 12.33
C ASP A 96 9.08 7.75 12.12
N GLU A 97 9.06 8.70 13.07
CA GLU A 97 8.41 9.99 12.91
C GLU A 97 9.33 10.95 12.16
N VAL A 98 8.77 11.63 11.17
CA VAL A 98 9.49 12.55 10.28
C VAL A 98 8.73 13.87 10.24
N THR A 99 9.46 14.94 10.47
CA THR A 99 8.92 16.30 10.37
C THR A 99 8.66 16.67 8.91
N SER A 100 7.56 17.37 8.64
CA SER A 100 7.24 17.84 7.28
C SER A 100 8.39 18.67 6.71
N PRO A 101 8.82 18.38 5.45
CA PRO A 101 9.80 19.25 4.78
C PRO A 101 9.23 20.63 4.51
N ASP A 102 10.11 21.64 4.44
CA ASP A 102 9.73 23.00 4.11
C ASP A 102 9.00 23.07 2.76
N GLY A 103 7.88 23.78 2.71
CA GLY A 103 7.06 23.96 1.52
C GLY A 103 6.03 22.86 1.27
N VAL A 104 6.14 21.72 1.95
CA VAL A 104 5.19 20.59 1.78
C VAL A 104 3.82 20.92 2.37
N GLU A 105 3.78 21.60 3.54
CA GLU A 105 2.51 21.97 4.16
C GLU A 105 1.72 22.96 3.30
N GLU A 106 2.39 23.96 2.76
CA GLU A 106 1.80 24.95 1.87
C GLU A 106 1.24 24.29 0.61
N PHE A 107 1.96 23.29 0.06
CA PHE A 107 1.48 22.54 -1.08
C PHE A 107 0.27 21.66 -0.73
N LEU A 108 0.26 21.02 0.43
CA LEU A 108 -0.88 20.23 0.90
C LEU A 108 -2.14 21.09 1.04
N ASP A 109 -2.01 22.29 1.62
CA ASP A 109 -3.09 23.26 1.73
C ASP A 109 -3.58 23.72 0.35
N GLU A 110 -2.65 24.01 -0.57
CA GLU A 110 -2.99 24.36 -1.95
C GLU A 110 -3.70 23.21 -2.66
N ALA A 111 -3.20 21.99 -2.53
CA ALA A 111 -3.79 20.78 -3.09
C ALA A 111 -5.09 20.37 -2.37
N GLY A 112 -5.39 20.98 -1.21
CA GLY A 112 -6.55 20.65 -0.40
C GLY A 112 -6.48 19.23 0.16
N ILE A 113 -5.29 18.75 0.48
CA ILE A 113 -5.04 17.43 1.07
C ILE A 113 -4.80 17.66 2.56
N PHE A 114 -5.75 17.21 3.38
CA PHE A 114 -5.72 17.41 4.82
C PHE A 114 -5.46 16.11 5.60
N ASP A 115 -5.67 14.96 4.96
CA ASP A 115 -5.42 13.65 5.53
C ASP A 115 -4.19 13.02 4.87
N LEU A 116 -3.16 12.68 5.64
CA LEU A 116 -1.98 11.98 5.12
C LEU A 116 -2.31 10.54 4.72
N GLU A 117 -3.13 9.85 5.51
CA GLU A 117 -3.71 8.56 5.17
C GLU A 117 -5.12 8.74 4.60
N ALA A 118 -5.43 8.03 3.53
CA ALA A 118 -6.77 8.02 2.96
C ALA A 118 -7.78 7.42 3.92
N ARG A 119 -8.96 8.02 4.03
CA ARG A 119 -10.08 7.51 4.83
C ARG A 119 -10.95 6.59 4.02
N THR A 120 -10.69 5.32 4.05
CA THR A 120 -11.48 4.34 3.30
C THR A 120 -11.94 3.17 4.18
N GLU A 121 -13.23 2.82 4.07
CA GLU A 121 -13.79 1.62 4.68
C GLU A 121 -13.28 0.36 3.98
N ASP A 122 -12.93 0.45 2.69
CA ASP A 122 -12.47 -0.66 1.85
C ASP A 122 -10.97 -0.97 1.99
N ARG A 123 -10.26 -0.25 2.85
CA ARG A 123 -8.83 -0.42 3.14
C ARG A 123 -7.92 -0.28 1.92
N THR A 124 -8.28 0.55 0.98
CA THR A 124 -7.43 0.96 -0.13
C THR A 124 -6.93 2.38 0.11
N ASP A 125 -5.64 2.63 -0.06
CA ASP A 125 -5.08 3.97 0.13
C ASP A 125 -5.53 4.90 -1.00
N PHE A 126 -5.63 4.35 -2.22
CA PHE A 126 -6.24 5.03 -3.38
C PHE A 126 -6.63 4.02 -4.45
N SER A 127 -7.44 4.46 -5.41
CA SER A 127 -7.87 3.67 -6.56
C SER A 127 -7.44 4.32 -7.86
N ILE A 128 -6.97 3.51 -8.82
CA ILE A 128 -6.45 3.97 -10.11
C ILE A 128 -7.38 3.54 -11.25
N ALA A 129 -7.76 4.49 -12.09
CA ALA A 129 -8.31 4.24 -13.42
C ALA A 129 -7.20 4.33 -14.46
N PHE A 130 -6.96 3.24 -15.17
CA PHE A 130 -5.99 3.22 -16.29
C PHE A 130 -6.64 3.64 -17.60
N TRP A 131 -5.82 4.11 -18.54
CA TRP A 131 -6.25 4.38 -19.91
C TRP A 131 -6.59 3.09 -20.66
N HIS A 132 -7.68 2.45 -20.23
CA HIS A 132 -8.26 1.32 -20.91
C HIS A 132 -9.77 1.34 -20.71
N PRO A 133 -10.59 1.40 -21.77
CA PRO A 133 -12.04 1.66 -21.65
C PRO A 133 -12.79 0.61 -20.84
N GLU A 134 -12.26 -0.61 -20.70
CA GLU A 134 -12.89 -1.72 -19.97
C GLU A 134 -12.20 -2.01 -18.62
N ALA A 135 -11.14 -1.27 -18.25
CA ALA A 135 -10.45 -1.53 -17.00
C ALA A 135 -11.29 -1.00 -15.81
N PRO A 136 -11.62 -1.83 -14.83
CA PRO A 136 -12.28 -1.37 -13.62
C PRO A 136 -11.35 -0.46 -12.82
N LEU A 137 -11.94 0.38 -11.99
CA LEU A 137 -11.20 1.11 -10.97
C LEU A 137 -10.50 0.11 -10.04
N ALA A 138 -9.17 0.17 -9.96
CA ALA A 138 -8.36 -0.77 -9.20
C ALA A 138 -7.86 -0.13 -7.91
N GLY A 139 -8.16 -0.74 -6.76
CA GLY A 139 -7.69 -0.29 -5.45
C GLY A 139 -6.24 -0.72 -5.19
N PHE A 140 -5.46 0.18 -4.59
CA PHE A 140 -4.06 -0.03 -4.24
C PHE A 140 -3.81 0.29 -2.78
N ASN A 141 -2.88 -0.47 -2.19
CA ASN A 141 -2.33 -0.20 -0.86
C ASN A 141 -0.83 -0.02 -0.96
N VAL A 142 -0.32 1.03 -0.36
CA VAL A 142 1.12 1.29 -0.28
C VAL A 142 1.74 0.47 0.85
N ARG A 143 2.88 -0.16 0.55
CA ARG A 143 3.66 -0.89 1.56
C ARG A 143 5.10 -0.39 1.50
N SER A 144 5.46 0.43 2.47
CA SER A 144 6.79 1.02 2.57
C SER A 144 7.77 0.05 3.24
N ARG A 145 8.96 -0.07 2.66
CA ARG A 145 10.12 -0.73 3.29
C ARG A 145 11.00 0.25 4.07
N LEU A 146 10.63 1.51 4.08
CA LEU A 146 11.35 2.56 4.80
C LEU A 146 10.80 2.76 6.21
N SER A 147 9.61 2.21 6.51
CA SER A 147 9.04 2.19 7.86
C SER A 147 9.53 0.98 8.66
N ALA A 148 9.46 1.07 9.98
CA ALA A 148 9.87 0.01 10.90
C ALA A 148 8.96 -1.23 10.83
N MET A 149 7.70 -1.09 10.37
CA MET A 149 6.77 -2.21 10.24
C MET A 149 7.07 -3.06 9.01
N ASN A 150 6.99 -4.39 9.15
CA ASN A 150 7.14 -5.30 8.02
C ASN A 150 5.86 -5.29 7.15
N PRO A 151 5.87 -4.59 6.00
CA PRO A 151 4.66 -4.33 5.24
C PRO A 151 4.08 -5.59 4.57
N LEU A 152 4.85 -6.65 4.43
CA LEU A 152 4.40 -7.90 3.81
C LEU A 152 3.53 -8.74 4.75
N LEU A 153 3.64 -8.53 6.07
CA LEU A 153 2.87 -9.27 7.08
C LEU A 153 1.65 -8.49 7.59
N ASP A 154 1.53 -7.22 7.26
CA ASP A 154 0.37 -6.40 7.60
C ASP A 154 -0.79 -6.66 6.62
N GLY A 155 -1.11 -7.93 6.46
CA GLY A 155 -2.34 -8.32 5.81
C GLY A 155 -3.47 -8.22 6.83
N GLY A 156 -4.39 -7.28 6.68
CA GLY A 156 -5.59 -7.24 7.51
C GLY A 156 -6.33 -8.60 7.52
N ARG A 157 -7.43 -8.72 8.24
CA ARG A 157 -8.22 -9.97 8.35
C ARG A 157 -8.53 -10.65 7.01
N ALA A 158 -8.58 -9.90 5.90
CA ALA A 158 -8.81 -10.42 4.56
C ALA A 158 -7.59 -11.14 3.95
N ALA A 159 -6.40 -10.90 4.46
CA ALA A 159 -5.16 -11.54 4.01
C ALA A 159 -4.73 -12.72 4.89
N ASN A 160 -5.52 -13.08 5.89
CA ASN A 160 -5.26 -14.27 6.68
C ASN A 160 -5.45 -15.52 5.83
N LEU A 161 -4.34 -16.22 5.59
CA LEU A 161 -4.37 -17.54 4.99
C LEU A 161 -4.73 -18.56 6.09
N LYS A 162 -5.82 -19.28 5.90
CA LYS A 162 -6.10 -20.45 6.72
C LYS A 162 -5.44 -21.65 6.06
N LEU A 163 -4.43 -22.21 6.70
CA LEU A 163 -3.78 -23.44 6.29
C LEU A 163 -4.29 -24.58 7.18
N GLU A 164 -4.71 -25.66 6.57
CA GLU A 164 -5.07 -26.88 7.24
C GLU A 164 -3.98 -27.93 7.01
N GLN A 165 -3.44 -28.46 8.08
CA GLN A 165 -2.47 -29.53 8.02
C GLN A 165 -3.19 -30.86 7.77
N SER A 166 -2.78 -31.57 6.74
CA SER A 166 -3.30 -32.90 6.37
C SER A 166 -2.17 -33.91 6.22
N GLY A 167 -2.54 -35.17 6.00
CA GLY A 167 -1.61 -36.27 5.74
C GLY A 167 -1.17 -36.99 7.02
N ILE A 168 -0.39 -36.35 7.88
CA ILE A 168 0.12 -36.94 9.12
C ILE A 168 -0.51 -36.26 10.33
N LYS A 169 -0.88 -37.07 11.31
CA LYS A 169 -1.28 -36.58 12.64
C LYS A 169 -0.05 -36.48 13.53
N PHE A 170 0.39 -35.28 13.86
CA PHE A 170 1.53 -35.08 14.73
C PHE A 170 1.21 -35.43 16.18
N ALA A 171 2.18 -36.06 16.87
CA ALA A 171 2.13 -36.26 18.31
C ALA A 171 2.28 -34.92 19.06
N THR A 172 1.70 -34.80 20.23
CA THR A 172 1.74 -33.59 21.07
C THR A 172 3.15 -33.00 21.27
N PRO A 173 4.22 -33.80 21.52
CA PRO A 173 5.58 -33.23 21.61
C PRO A 173 6.06 -32.54 20.34
N THR A 174 5.67 -33.05 19.17
CA THR A 174 6.01 -32.45 17.88
C THR A 174 5.27 -31.13 17.67
N VAL A 175 3.98 -31.09 18.00
CA VAL A 175 3.18 -29.86 17.94
C VAL A 175 3.76 -28.79 18.86
N ASN A 176 4.12 -29.16 20.09
CA ASN A 176 4.74 -28.26 21.04
C ASN A 176 6.07 -27.71 20.53
N LYS A 177 6.88 -28.53 19.87
CA LYS A 177 8.15 -28.10 19.26
C LYS A 177 7.93 -27.10 18.12
N ILE A 178 6.93 -27.31 17.27
CA ILE A 178 6.58 -26.39 16.20
C ILE A 178 6.11 -25.04 16.79
N ASN A 179 5.28 -25.09 17.83
CA ASN A 179 4.74 -23.90 18.47
C ASN A 179 5.73 -23.15 19.35
N ALA A 180 6.82 -23.77 19.74
CA ALA A 180 7.90 -23.18 20.56
C ALA A 180 8.98 -22.48 19.73
N LEU A 181 8.80 -22.35 18.41
CA LEU A 181 9.71 -21.53 17.60
C LEU A 181 9.64 -20.08 18.08
N PRO A 182 10.83 -19.40 18.20
CA PRO A 182 10.89 -18.04 18.69
C PRO A 182 10.17 -17.09 17.74
N GLU A 183 9.58 -16.05 18.30
CA GLU A 183 8.98 -14.97 17.52
C GLU A 183 10.04 -14.29 16.65
N SER A 184 9.82 -14.31 15.35
CA SER A 184 10.70 -13.69 14.35
C SER A 184 9.89 -13.29 13.11
N PRO A 185 10.40 -12.41 12.26
CA PRO A 185 9.72 -12.06 11.00
C PRO A 185 9.51 -13.26 10.07
N THR A 186 10.26 -14.34 10.25
CA THR A 186 10.21 -15.58 9.45
C THR A 186 9.51 -16.74 10.17
N GLU A 187 9.02 -16.55 11.39
CA GLU A 187 8.44 -17.59 12.24
C GLU A 187 7.38 -18.44 11.54
N VAL A 188 6.45 -17.78 10.84
CA VAL A 188 5.37 -18.46 10.12
C VAL A 188 5.93 -19.35 9.02
N ALA A 189 6.88 -18.84 8.23
CA ALA A 189 7.52 -19.60 7.16
C ALA A 189 8.34 -20.78 7.74
N GLU A 190 9.02 -20.60 8.84
CA GLU A 190 9.78 -21.65 9.53
C GLU A 190 8.88 -22.75 10.06
N ARG A 191 7.72 -22.40 10.66
CA ARG A 191 6.71 -23.36 11.10
C ARG A 191 6.15 -24.16 9.93
N MET A 192 5.84 -23.50 8.81
CA MET A 192 5.38 -24.16 7.57
C MET A 192 6.40 -25.15 7.05
N MET A 193 7.65 -24.71 6.88
CA MET A 193 8.74 -25.58 6.43
C MET A 193 8.98 -26.76 7.37
N MET A 194 8.84 -26.55 8.68
CA MET A 194 8.98 -27.63 9.65
C MET A 194 7.87 -28.67 9.54
N ILE A 195 6.62 -28.23 9.33
CA ILE A 195 5.47 -29.11 9.09
C ILE A 195 5.71 -29.97 7.85
N GLU A 196 6.14 -29.36 6.73
CA GLU A 196 6.43 -30.07 5.48
C GLU A 196 7.59 -31.07 5.63
N ARG A 197 8.69 -30.69 6.28
CA ARG A 197 9.83 -31.57 6.56
C ARG A 197 9.46 -32.79 7.40
N LEU A 198 8.44 -32.65 8.24
CA LEU A 198 7.93 -33.74 9.07
C LEU A 198 6.88 -34.59 8.33
N GLY A 199 6.65 -34.32 7.04
CA GLY A 199 5.73 -35.07 6.19
C GLY A 199 4.27 -34.60 6.28
N GLY A 200 3.99 -33.45 6.91
CA GLY A 200 2.70 -32.81 6.86
C GLY A 200 2.47 -32.13 5.51
N CYS A 201 1.24 -32.15 5.03
CA CYS A 201 0.84 -31.38 3.84
C CYS A 201 0.01 -30.19 4.31
N LEU A 202 0.35 -28.99 3.85
CA LEU A 202 -0.42 -27.78 4.12
C LEU A 202 -1.38 -27.52 2.95
N LEU A 203 -2.67 -27.65 3.24
CA LEU A 203 -3.72 -27.30 2.30
C LEU A 203 -4.16 -25.86 2.53
N TYR A 204 -4.16 -25.09 1.46
CA TYR A 204 -4.72 -23.75 1.46
C TYR A 204 -6.24 -23.82 1.53
N THR A 205 -6.81 -23.35 2.62
CA THR A 205 -8.24 -23.16 2.77
C THR A 205 -8.49 -21.69 3.09
N SER A 206 -8.75 -20.87 2.08
CA SER A 206 -9.27 -19.53 2.31
C SER A 206 -10.79 -19.59 2.33
N PRO A 207 -11.45 -19.42 3.49
CA PRO A 207 -12.89 -19.20 3.46
C PRO A 207 -13.14 -17.87 2.74
N SER A 208 -13.83 -17.93 1.62
CA SER A 208 -14.35 -16.72 0.97
C SER A 208 -15.16 -15.94 2.02
N PRO A 209 -15.11 -14.60 2.03
CA PRO A 209 -16.02 -13.80 2.87
C PRO A 209 -17.50 -14.12 2.65
N ARG A 210 -17.86 -14.74 1.51
CA ARG A 210 -19.21 -15.23 1.20
C ARG A 210 -19.58 -16.49 1.97
N ASP A 211 -18.62 -17.36 2.32
CA ASP A 211 -18.88 -18.64 2.98
C ASP A 211 -19.29 -18.46 4.45
N LYS A 212 -18.96 -17.32 5.07
CA LYS A 212 -19.36 -16.97 6.45
C LYS A 212 -20.80 -16.49 6.58
N ARG A 213 -21.54 -16.27 5.48
CA ARG A 213 -22.94 -15.83 5.51
C ARG A 213 -23.95 -16.97 5.38
N GLN A 214 -23.48 -18.22 5.24
CA GLN A 214 -24.33 -19.40 5.06
C GLN A 214 -24.26 -20.41 6.22
N SER A 215 -23.64 -20.06 7.35
CA SER A 215 -23.63 -20.89 8.56
C SER A 215 -24.32 -20.19 9.72
#